data_5e63b80cdad3ff35025c9928ecbd7392
#
_entry.id   5e63b80cdad3ff35025c9928ecbd7392
#
_cell.length_a   1.000
_cell.length_b   1.000
_cell.length_c   1.000
_cell.angle_alpha   90.00
_cell.angle_beta   90.00
_cell.angle_gamma   90.00
#
_symmetry.space_group_name_H-M   'P 1'
#
loop_
_entity.id
_entity.type
_entity.pdbx_description
1 polymer ?
#
loop_
_entity_poly.entity_id
_entity_poly.type
_entity_poly.pdbx_seq_one_letter_code
_entity_poly.pdbx_strand_id
1 'polypeptide(L)'
;MAKRLLTLIVVFIASLGSLWSTHIVGGEFELIHITNFTYRLNLVLYFDQVNGNPGAEDTQITPYLFRTSDNMFMDSVTLFNSGSEFVPYSQPNCAIGDLITRRILYTATITLSADRYGDPEGYYVAWERCCRNNFVNNIDYQGGINTVGQTFLLQFPPVVRDGGQLINSTPVLFPPLRDYACVGKPFYTEFGGTDLDGDSLVYTLIDPLDSSTDEAFPQITSAPYSPIPWAFGIAVENMVPGTPSLKVNRTGLIT
;
A
#
# COMPACT_ATOMS: atom_id res chain seq x y z
N MET A 1 -46.97 12.68 19.30
CA MET A 1 -46.22 12.87 18.05
C MET A 1 -44.72 13.06 18.29
N ALA A 2 -44.28 13.93 19.18
CA ALA A 2 -42.87 14.20 19.49
C ALA A 2 -42.04 12.94 19.86
N LYS A 3 -42.54 12.03 20.71
CA LYS A 3 -41.85 10.79 21.09
C LYS A 3 -41.60 9.86 19.88
N ARG A 4 -42.55 9.73 18.97
CA ARG A 4 -42.38 8.91 17.73
C ARG A 4 -41.39 9.55 16.75
N LEU A 5 -41.36 10.88 16.67
CA LEU A 5 -40.37 11.59 15.83
C LEU A 5 -38.97 11.46 16.42
N LEU A 6 -38.83 11.56 17.76
CA LEU A 6 -37.54 11.36 18.41
C LEU A 6 -36.99 9.92 18.21
N THR A 7 -37.87 8.90 18.30
CA THR A 7 -37.49 7.51 18.05
C THR A 7 -37.05 7.30 16.60
N LEU A 8 -37.72 7.90 15.60
CA LEU A 8 -37.33 7.84 14.21
C LEU A 8 -35.98 8.52 13.95
N ILE A 9 -35.73 9.66 14.60
CA ILE A 9 -34.43 10.36 14.50
C ILE A 9 -33.30 9.52 15.11
N VAL A 10 -33.51 8.91 16.27
CA VAL A 10 -32.55 8.05 16.94
C VAL A 10 -32.24 6.78 16.08
N VAL A 11 -33.29 6.16 15.51
CA VAL A 11 -33.10 5.01 14.60
C VAL A 11 -32.37 5.42 13.33
N PHE A 12 -32.66 6.60 12.77
CA PHE A 12 -31.96 7.11 11.59
C PHE A 12 -30.48 7.43 11.86
N ILE A 13 -30.18 8.02 13.03
CA ILE A 13 -28.79 8.28 13.45
C ILE A 13 -28.05 6.97 13.76
N ALA A 14 -28.72 5.97 14.34
CA ALA A 14 -28.12 4.66 14.59
C ALA A 14 -27.90 3.83 13.32
N SER A 15 -28.58 4.16 12.21
CA SER A 15 -28.40 3.53 10.90
C SER A 15 -27.31 4.21 10.04
N LEU A 16 -26.67 5.27 10.51
CA LEU A 16 -25.42 5.78 9.95
C LEU A 16 -24.29 4.84 10.36
N GLY A 17 -24.35 3.60 9.88
CA GLY A 17 -23.28 2.62 10.05
C GLY A 17 -21.99 3.22 9.50
N SER A 18 -20.92 3.04 10.23
CA SER A 18 -19.58 3.42 9.80
C SER A 18 -19.34 2.86 8.41
N LEU A 19 -19.19 3.74 7.41
CA LEU A 19 -18.80 3.37 6.07
C LEU A 19 -17.32 2.95 6.13
N TRP A 20 -17.10 1.68 6.40
CA TRP A 20 -15.77 1.09 6.47
C TRP A 20 -15.24 0.96 5.04
N SER A 21 -14.04 1.44 4.84
CA SER A 21 -13.34 1.44 3.57
C SER A 21 -12.61 0.11 3.40
N THR A 22 -13.10 -0.79 2.57
CA THR A 22 -12.60 -2.17 2.44
C THR A 22 -12.09 -2.50 1.04
N HIS A 23 -11.43 -1.60 0.33
CA HIS A 23 -11.30 -1.82 -1.12
C HIS A 23 -9.95 -1.47 -1.74
N ILE A 24 -8.94 -1.14 -0.92
CA ILE A 24 -7.56 -1.03 -1.38
C ILE A 24 -6.99 -2.45 -1.43
N VAL A 25 -6.50 -2.87 -2.59
CA VAL A 25 -5.94 -4.21 -2.80
C VAL A 25 -4.42 -4.24 -2.69
N GLY A 26 -3.77 -3.10 -2.78
CA GLY A 26 -2.33 -2.94 -2.65
C GLY A 26 -1.86 -1.54 -3.00
N GLY A 27 -0.56 -1.34 -3.00
CA GLY A 27 0.06 -0.06 -3.37
C GLY A 27 1.55 -0.05 -3.09
N GLU A 28 2.21 0.99 -3.56
CA GLU A 28 3.65 1.22 -3.34
C GLU A 28 3.95 2.71 -3.17
N PHE A 29 4.95 3.00 -2.34
CA PHE A 29 5.56 4.32 -2.28
C PHE A 29 6.69 4.45 -3.29
N GLU A 30 6.88 5.65 -3.82
CA GLU A 30 8.03 6.06 -4.60
C GLU A 30 8.56 7.38 -4.05
N LEU A 31 9.88 7.47 -3.86
CA LEU A 31 10.58 8.71 -3.50
C LEU A 31 11.58 9.03 -4.61
N ILE A 32 11.26 10.01 -5.44
CA ILE A 32 12.01 10.33 -6.65
C ILE A 32 12.77 11.65 -6.46
N HIS A 33 14.07 11.62 -6.59
CA HIS A 33 14.89 12.83 -6.57
C HIS A 33 14.58 13.73 -7.76
N ILE A 34 14.41 15.03 -7.51
CA ILE A 34 14.15 16.04 -8.55
C ILE A 34 15.38 16.92 -8.74
N THR A 35 15.79 17.61 -7.68
CA THR A 35 16.96 18.50 -7.68
C THR A 35 17.37 18.84 -6.26
N ASN A 36 18.66 18.95 -5.99
CA ASN A 36 19.19 19.25 -4.66
C ASN A 36 18.54 18.30 -3.60
N PHE A 37 17.97 18.87 -2.55
CA PHE A 37 17.25 18.14 -1.49
C PHE A 37 15.73 18.06 -1.74
N THR A 38 15.30 18.30 -2.97
CA THR A 38 13.88 18.26 -3.36
C THR A 38 13.56 16.91 -4.00
N TYR A 39 12.51 16.27 -3.50
CA TYR A 39 12.03 14.98 -3.92
C TYR A 39 10.53 15.04 -4.23
N ARG A 40 10.06 14.13 -5.05
CA ARG A 40 8.64 13.83 -5.22
C ARG A 40 8.33 12.55 -4.46
N LEU A 41 7.42 12.65 -3.50
CA LEU A 41 6.87 11.50 -2.80
C LEU A 41 5.53 11.15 -3.44
N ASN A 42 5.44 9.92 -3.92
CA ASN A 42 4.24 9.32 -4.47
C ASN A 42 3.77 8.17 -3.58
N LEU A 43 2.45 7.99 -3.45
CA LEU A 43 1.82 6.75 -3.06
C LEU A 43 0.88 6.31 -4.19
N VAL A 44 1.15 5.19 -4.78
CA VAL A 44 0.28 4.54 -5.76
C VAL A 44 -0.59 3.53 -5.02
N LEU A 45 -1.90 3.63 -5.18
CA LEU A 45 -2.86 2.69 -4.60
C LEU A 45 -3.63 1.96 -5.71
N TYR A 46 -3.88 0.69 -5.49
CA TYR A 46 -4.74 -0.15 -6.33
C TYR A 46 -6.07 -0.36 -5.63
N PHE A 47 -7.15 -0.03 -6.31
CA PHE A 47 -8.49 0.03 -5.75
C PHE A 47 -9.44 -0.92 -6.52
N ASP A 48 -10.18 -1.75 -5.78
CA ASP A 48 -11.24 -2.60 -6.34
C ASP A 48 -12.46 -1.75 -6.70
N GLN A 49 -12.64 -1.49 -7.98
CA GLN A 49 -13.71 -0.62 -8.49
C GLN A 49 -15.09 -1.27 -8.44
N VAL A 50 -15.17 -2.59 -8.43
CA VAL A 50 -16.44 -3.33 -8.48
C VAL A 50 -17.08 -3.40 -7.11
N ASN A 51 -16.27 -3.80 -6.11
CA ASN A 51 -16.75 -4.00 -4.75
C ASN A 51 -16.47 -2.77 -3.88
N GLY A 52 -15.70 -1.80 -4.40
CA GLY A 52 -15.23 -0.63 -3.70
C GLY A 52 -16.34 0.36 -3.38
N ASN A 53 -16.29 0.91 -2.15
CA ASN A 53 -17.12 2.06 -1.82
C ASN A 53 -16.45 3.33 -2.42
N PRO A 54 -17.12 4.07 -3.30
CA PRO A 54 -16.57 5.32 -3.87
C PRO A 54 -16.15 6.35 -2.81
N GLY A 55 -16.74 6.31 -1.62
CA GLY A 55 -16.36 7.16 -0.48
C GLY A 55 -15.03 6.78 0.17
N ALA A 56 -14.41 5.68 -0.24
CA ALA A 56 -13.10 5.25 0.23
C ALA A 56 -11.92 5.86 -0.55
N GLU A 57 -12.20 6.54 -1.65
CA GLU A 57 -11.20 7.27 -2.39
C GLU A 57 -11.00 8.66 -1.77
N ASP A 58 -9.91 8.79 -1.03
CA ASP A 58 -9.56 10.05 -0.39
C ASP A 58 -9.10 11.09 -1.42
N THR A 59 -9.43 12.35 -1.21
CA THR A 59 -8.91 13.45 -2.04
C THR A 59 -7.45 13.77 -1.71
N GLN A 60 -7.03 13.43 -0.50
CA GLN A 60 -5.67 13.57 0.02
C GLN A 60 -5.40 12.54 1.11
N ILE A 61 -4.14 12.21 1.29
CA ILE A 61 -3.65 11.33 2.35
C ILE A 61 -2.44 11.98 3.03
N THR A 62 -2.12 11.58 4.26
CA THR A 62 -1.04 12.20 5.00
C THR A 62 -0.12 11.14 5.62
N PRO A 63 0.85 10.57 4.87
CA PRO A 63 1.87 9.71 5.43
C PRO A 63 2.81 10.46 6.37
N TYR A 64 3.43 9.69 7.30
CA TYR A 64 4.36 10.19 8.29
C TYR A 64 5.78 9.71 7.97
N LEU A 65 6.76 10.57 8.22
CA LEU A 65 8.18 10.28 8.10
C LEU A 65 8.78 10.07 9.47
N PHE A 66 9.61 9.04 9.59
CA PHE A 66 10.29 8.69 10.84
C PHE A 66 11.78 8.45 10.59
N ARG A 67 12.60 8.67 11.61
CA ARG A 67 14.01 8.29 11.59
C ARG A 67 14.14 6.81 12.00
N THR A 68 14.98 6.07 11.29
CA THR A 68 15.11 4.61 11.50
C THR A 68 15.78 4.28 12.83
N SER A 69 16.80 5.04 13.24
CA SER A 69 17.62 4.73 14.42
C SER A 69 16.84 4.73 15.75
N ASP A 70 15.79 5.50 15.89
CA ASP A 70 15.03 5.66 17.14
C ASP A 70 13.52 5.78 16.96
N ASN A 71 13.02 5.60 15.74
CA ASN A 71 11.62 5.78 15.39
C ASN A 71 11.05 7.18 15.68
N MET A 72 11.93 8.19 15.76
CA MET A 72 11.49 9.56 16.00
C MET A 72 10.66 10.09 14.83
N PHE A 73 9.50 10.65 15.14
CA PHE A 73 8.69 11.37 14.14
C PHE A 73 9.46 12.58 13.59
N MET A 74 9.63 12.63 12.29
CA MET A 74 10.35 13.69 11.59
C MET A 74 9.41 14.71 10.96
N ASP A 75 8.37 14.24 10.26
CA ASP A 75 7.44 15.11 9.52
C ASP A 75 6.18 14.35 9.11
N SER A 76 5.19 15.10 8.62
CA SER A 76 4.02 14.58 7.92
C SER A 76 3.83 15.33 6.60
N VAL A 77 3.45 14.60 5.55
CA VAL A 77 3.34 15.16 4.20
C VAL A 77 1.96 14.88 3.64
N THR A 78 1.23 15.92 3.28
CA THR A 78 -0.05 15.74 2.60
C THR A 78 0.18 15.49 1.11
N LEU A 79 -0.19 14.30 0.65
CA LEU A 79 -0.21 13.92 -0.76
C LEU A 79 -1.61 14.12 -1.33
N PHE A 80 -1.72 14.74 -2.48
CA PHE A 80 -2.98 15.00 -3.14
C PHE A 80 -3.23 13.99 -4.25
N ASN A 81 -4.49 13.57 -4.40
CA ASN A 81 -4.91 12.76 -5.54
C ASN A 81 -4.63 13.52 -6.85
N SER A 82 -3.77 12.95 -7.67
CA SER A 82 -3.32 13.51 -8.96
C SER A 82 -4.00 12.84 -10.16
N GLY A 83 -4.90 11.91 -9.92
CA GLY A 83 -5.66 11.21 -10.95
C GLY A 83 -5.63 9.70 -10.78
N SER A 84 -6.41 9.05 -11.61
CA SER A 84 -6.53 7.58 -11.61
C SER A 84 -6.74 7.05 -13.01
N GLU A 85 -6.34 5.79 -13.21
CA GLU A 85 -6.51 5.04 -14.46
C GLU A 85 -6.92 3.60 -14.18
N PHE A 86 -7.59 2.97 -15.13
CA PHE A 86 -7.91 1.56 -15.03
C PHE A 86 -6.72 0.70 -15.42
N VAL A 87 -6.48 -0.36 -14.62
CA VAL A 87 -5.49 -1.37 -14.94
C VAL A 87 -6.03 -2.26 -16.05
N PRO A 88 -5.38 -2.33 -17.23
CA PRO A 88 -5.82 -3.21 -18.30
C PRO A 88 -5.45 -4.66 -17.98
N TYR A 89 -6.35 -5.59 -18.28
CA TYR A 89 -6.10 -7.04 -18.18
C TYR A 89 -5.84 -7.62 -19.58
N SER A 90 -4.77 -8.41 -19.72
CA SER A 90 -4.38 -8.99 -21.01
C SER A 90 -5.05 -10.34 -21.29
N GLN A 91 -5.56 -11.04 -20.25
CA GLN A 91 -6.22 -12.34 -20.39
C GLN A 91 -7.66 -12.35 -19.83
N PRO A 92 -8.59 -11.56 -20.40
CA PRO A 92 -9.96 -11.44 -19.88
C PRO A 92 -10.73 -12.77 -19.92
N ASN A 93 -10.35 -13.70 -20.79
CA ASN A 93 -10.98 -15.03 -20.87
C ASN A 93 -10.73 -15.92 -19.65
N CYS A 94 -9.79 -15.55 -18.77
CA CYS A 94 -9.51 -16.26 -17.52
C CYS A 94 -10.28 -15.64 -16.33
N ALA A 95 -10.98 -14.54 -16.55
CA ALA A 95 -11.77 -13.88 -15.51
C ALA A 95 -12.98 -14.72 -15.11
N ILE A 96 -13.15 -14.91 -13.80
CA ILE A 96 -14.37 -15.45 -13.21
C ILE A 96 -14.98 -14.31 -12.38
N GLY A 97 -16.07 -13.73 -12.86
CA GLY A 97 -16.69 -12.56 -12.27
C GLY A 97 -16.09 -11.24 -12.77
N ASP A 98 -16.55 -10.14 -12.19
CA ASP A 98 -16.09 -8.81 -12.53
C ASP A 98 -14.95 -8.41 -11.59
N LEU A 99 -13.76 -8.19 -12.13
CA LEU A 99 -12.64 -7.60 -11.44
C LEU A 99 -12.17 -6.38 -12.24
N ILE A 100 -12.32 -5.20 -11.65
CA ILE A 100 -11.86 -3.95 -12.24
C ILE A 100 -10.99 -3.25 -11.21
N THR A 101 -9.70 -3.14 -11.50
CA THR A 101 -8.74 -2.46 -10.65
C THR A 101 -8.45 -1.07 -11.20
N ARG A 102 -8.47 -0.08 -10.32
CA ARG A 102 -8.09 1.29 -10.64
C ARG A 102 -6.82 1.65 -9.88
N ARG A 103 -5.82 2.14 -10.60
CA ARG A 103 -4.59 2.71 -10.07
C ARG A 103 -4.85 4.18 -9.76
N ILE A 104 -4.58 4.60 -8.53
CA ILE A 104 -4.76 5.98 -8.06
C ILE A 104 -3.39 6.52 -7.63
N LEU A 105 -3.02 7.71 -8.10
CA LEU A 105 -1.76 8.36 -7.75
C LEU A 105 -1.99 9.50 -6.77
N TYR A 106 -1.34 9.43 -5.60
CA TYR A 106 -1.21 10.53 -4.65
C TYR A 106 0.21 11.07 -4.70
N THR A 107 0.40 12.38 -4.76
CA THR A 107 1.72 12.97 -4.94
C THR A 107 1.90 14.30 -4.22
N ALA A 108 3.13 14.57 -3.79
CA ALA A 108 3.59 15.88 -3.34
C ALA A 108 5.08 16.06 -3.60
N THR A 109 5.52 17.30 -3.69
CA THR A 109 6.94 17.66 -3.67
C THR A 109 7.35 18.01 -2.25
N ILE A 110 8.46 17.44 -1.77
CA ILE A 110 8.99 17.61 -0.42
C ILE A 110 10.46 18.01 -0.45
N THR A 111 10.92 18.65 0.62
CA THR A 111 12.34 18.96 0.79
C THR A 111 12.87 18.22 2.00
N LEU A 112 13.86 17.35 1.78
CA LEU A 112 14.55 16.60 2.81
C LEU A 112 15.90 17.28 3.10
N SER A 113 15.92 18.26 4.01
CA SER A 113 17.12 19.07 4.25
C SER A 113 18.24 18.25 4.93
N ALA A 114 19.49 18.56 4.59
CA ALA A 114 20.68 17.85 5.05
C ALA A 114 20.83 17.83 6.58
N ASP A 115 20.44 18.91 7.24
CA ASP A 115 20.49 19.06 8.71
C ASP A 115 19.49 18.16 9.45
N ARG A 116 18.37 17.82 8.82
CA ARG A 116 17.33 16.98 9.42
C ARG A 116 17.40 15.52 8.97
N TYR A 117 17.86 15.27 7.75
CA TYR A 117 17.80 13.96 7.09
C TYR A 117 19.21 13.39 6.81
N GLY A 118 20.12 13.59 7.77
CA GLY A 118 21.50 13.12 7.70
C GLY A 118 21.85 11.91 8.58
N ASP A 119 20.88 11.28 9.27
CA ASP A 119 21.13 10.12 10.13
C ASP A 119 21.58 8.91 9.27
N PRO A 120 22.73 8.28 9.58
CA PRO A 120 23.31 7.22 8.74
C PRO A 120 22.45 5.96 8.62
N GLU A 121 21.54 5.69 9.57
CA GLU A 121 20.61 4.56 9.46
C GLU A 121 19.40 4.86 8.56
N GLY A 122 19.29 6.11 8.08
CA GLY A 122 18.24 6.53 7.15
C GLY A 122 16.90 6.76 7.81
N TYR A 123 15.87 6.71 7.00
CA TYR A 123 14.51 7.10 7.35
C TYR A 123 13.49 6.17 6.71
N TYR A 124 12.26 6.27 7.16
CA TYR A 124 11.14 5.62 6.48
C TYR A 124 9.90 6.51 6.46
N VAL A 125 9.08 6.29 5.45
CA VAL A 125 7.74 6.85 5.35
C VAL A 125 6.71 5.73 5.49
N ALA A 126 5.65 5.99 6.25
CA ALA A 126 4.57 5.03 6.47
C ALA A 126 3.21 5.69 6.32
N TRP A 127 2.26 4.92 5.79
CA TRP A 127 0.85 5.27 5.78
C TRP A 127 0.02 4.02 6.06
N GLU A 128 -0.92 4.14 6.97
CA GLU A 128 -1.77 3.05 7.41
C GLU A 128 -3.21 3.26 6.97
N ARG A 129 -3.89 2.20 6.62
CA ARG A 129 -5.31 2.22 6.27
C ARG A 129 -5.98 0.91 6.71
N CYS A 130 -7.02 0.98 7.49
CA CYS A 130 -7.97 -0.09 7.62
C CYS A 130 -9.11 0.16 6.58
N CYS A 131 -9.70 -0.80 6.01
CA CYS A 131 -9.46 -2.23 6.21
C CYS A 131 -9.12 -2.83 4.86
N ARG A 132 -8.35 -3.91 4.87
CA ARG A 132 -7.98 -4.63 3.64
C ARG A 132 -9.22 -5.23 2.97
N ASN A 133 -9.15 -5.43 1.67
CA ASN A 133 -10.22 -6.07 0.91
C ASN A 133 -10.52 -7.46 1.49
N ASN A 134 -11.71 -7.66 2.03
CA ASN A 134 -12.16 -8.87 2.71
C ASN A 134 -12.52 -10.03 1.76
N PHE A 135 -12.41 -9.84 0.46
CA PHE A 135 -12.51 -10.91 -0.53
C PHE A 135 -11.22 -11.73 -0.67
N VAL A 136 -10.14 -11.35 0.04
CA VAL A 136 -8.88 -12.09 0.07
C VAL A 136 -9.01 -13.26 1.05
N ASN A 137 -9.17 -14.48 0.51
CA ASN A 137 -9.49 -15.68 1.31
C ASN A 137 -8.30 -16.30 2.07
N ASN A 138 -7.08 -15.84 1.83
CA ASN A 138 -5.88 -16.34 2.47
C ASN A 138 -5.48 -15.56 3.73
N ILE A 139 -6.31 -14.65 4.18
CA ILE A 139 -6.12 -13.86 5.41
C ILE A 139 -7.12 -14.34 6.48
N ASP A 140 -6.66 -14.47 7.72
CA ASP A 140 -7.51 -14.73 8.87
C ASP A 140 -8.03 -13.41 9.45
N TYR A 141 -9.27 -13.10 9.17
CA TYR A 141 -9.95 -11.92 9.71
C TYR A 141 -10.45 -12.12 11.15
N GLN A 142 -10.03 -13.17 11.86
CA GLN A 142 -10.31 -13.45 13.27
C GLN A 142 -11.80 -13.33 13.65
N GLY A 143 -12.67 -13.72 12.74
CA GLY A 143 -14.13 -13.69 12.92
C GLY A 143 -14.81 -12.33 12.63
N GLY A 144 -14.03 -11.32 12.20
CA GLY A 144 -14.55 -10.03 11.76
C GLY A 144 -14.10 -9.67 10.34
N ILE A 145 -14.98 -9.10 9.53
CA ILE A 145 -14.68 -8.76 8.12
C ILE A 145 -13.85 -7.47 7.95
N ASN A 146 -13.54 -6.75 9.01
CA ASN A 146 -12.85 -5.45 8.96
C ASN A 146 -11.79 -5.34 10.06
N THR A 147 -11.07 -6.42 10.34
CA THR A 147 -10.09 -6.48 11.43
C THR A 147 -8.65 -6.43 10.97
N VAL A 148 -8.40 -6.56 9.66
CA VAL A 148 -7.06 -6.55 9.08
C VAL A 148 -6.92 -5.37 8.15
N GLY A 149 -5.93 -4.53 8.42
CA GLY A 149 -5.62 -3.36 7.62
C GLY A 149 -4.42 -3.55 6.72
N GLN A 150 -3.78 -2.45 6.41
CA GLN A 150 -2.56 -2.44 5.61
C GLN A 150 -1.70 -1.24 5.98
N THR A 151 -0.40 -1.49 6.06
CA THR A 151 0.64 -0.47 6.21
C THR A 151 1.51 -0.45 4.96
N PHE A 152 1.58 0.71 4.33
CA PHE A 152 2.52 0.98 3.24
C PHE A 152 3.77 1.59 3.85
N LEU A 153 4.91 1.00 3.55
CA LEU A 153 6.20 1.35 4.13
C LEU A 153 7.25 1.50 3.03
N LEU A 154 8.01 2.59 3.08
CA LEU A 154 9.18 2.81 2.25
C LEU A 154 10.34 3.24 3.14
N GLN A 155 11.48 2.56 3.05
CA GLN A 155 12.73 2.96 3.66
C GLN A 155 13.62 3.67 2.65
N PHE A 156 14.34 4.71 3.09
CA PHE A 156 15.26 5.45 2.23
C PHE A 156 16.53 5.87 3.01
N PRO A 157 17.67 5.98 2.32
CA PRO A 157 18.93 6.34 2.95
C PRO A 157 18.96 7.82 3.38
N PRO A 158 19.98 8.25 4.16
CA PRO A 158 20.18 9.67 4.42
C PRO A 158 20.42 10.44 3.11
N VAL A 159 20.06 11.72 3.10
CA VAL A 159 20.26 12.59 1.92
C VAL A 159 21.69 13.16 1.82
N VAL A 160 22.53 12.88 2.82
CA VAL A 160 23.95 13.23 2.85
C VAL A 160 24.79 12.04 3.35
N ARG A 161 25.95 11.84 2.73
CA ARG A 161 26.91 10.81 3.11
C ARG A 161 28.33 11.33 2.83
N ASP A 162 29.28 11.08 3.71
CA ASP A 162 30.69 11.45 3.58
C ASP A 162 30.89 12.95 3.26
N GLY A 163 30.05 13.81 3.84
CA GLY A 163 30.12 15.25 3.67
C GLY A 163 29.54 15.79 2.36
N GLY A 164 29.00 14.92 1.51
CA GLY A 164 28.35 15.28 0.25
C GLY A 164 26.85 14.92 0.23
N GLN A 165 26.13 15.47 -0.74
CA GLN A 165 24.76 15.06 -1.01
C GLN A 165 24.76 13.62 -1.55
N LEU A 166 23.90 12.77 -1.01
CA LEU A 166 23.56 11.47 -1.56
C LEU A 166 22.30 11.62 -2.41
N ILE A 167 22.43 11.40 -3.72
CA ILE A 167 21.30 11.36 -4.64
C ILE A 167 20.84 9.90 -4.70
N ASN A 168 19.60 9.66 -4.35
CA ASN A 168 18.99 8.34 -4.43
C ASN A 168 17.49 8.48 -4.64
N SER A 169 16.97 7.82 -5.64
CA SER A 169 15.54 7.60 -5.88
C SER A 169 15.20 6.15 -5.50
N THR A 170 13.95 5.89 -5.18
CA THR A 170 13.49 4.50 -5.07
C THR A 170 13.24 3.92 -6.46
N PRO A 171 13.26 2.59 -6.59
CA PRO A 171 12.83 1.95 -7.83
C PRO A 171 11.42 2.36 -8.23
N VAL A 172 11.20 2.48 -9.53
CA VAL A 172 9.87 2.63 -10.14
C VAL A 172 9.47 1.26 -10.68
N LEU A 173 8.40 0.71 -10.11
CA LEU A 173 7.91 -0.60 -10.55
C LEU A 173 7.29 -0.52 -11.94
N PHE A 174 7.38 -1.63 -12.69
CA PHE A 174 6.67 -1.73 -13.95
C PHE A 174 5.16 -1.60 -13.73
N PRO A 175 4.41 -1.17 -14.75
CA PRO A 175 2.96 -1.06 -14.63
C PRO A 175 2.36 -2.34 -14.04
N PRO A 176 1.33 -2.20 -13.20
CA PRO A 176 0.81 -3.29 -12.39
C PRO A 176 0.33 -4.47 -13.22
N LEU A 177 0.15 -5.58 -12.52
CA LEU A 177 -0.40 -6.82 -13.00
C LEU A 177 -1.56 -6.61 -13.97
N ARG A 178 -1.38 -7.12 -15.17
CA ARG A 178 -2.34 -6.99 -16.26
C ARG A 178 -3.09 -8.28 -16.52
N ASP A 179 -2.72 -9.35 -15.81
CA ASP A 179 -3.12 -10.70 -16.18
C ASP A 179 -3.95 -11.39 -15.11
N TYR A 180 -4.98 -12.10 -15.56
CA TYR A 180 -5.67 -13.08 -14.76
C TYR A 180 -4.89 -14.38 -14.74
N ALA A 181 -4.73 -14.99 -13.56
CA ALA A 181 -4.26 -16.35 -13.44
C ALA A 181 -5.36 -17.32 -13.90
N CYS A 182 -5.05 -18.14 -14.90
CA CYS A 182 -5.96 -19.16 -15.37
C CYS A 182 -5.84 -20.44 -14.55
N VAL A 183 -6.95 -21.01 -14.09
CA VAL A 183 -6.96 -22.29 -13.36
C VAL A 183 -6.29 -23.39 -14.21
N GLY A 184 -5.34 -24.10 -13.58
CA GLY A 184 -4.63 -25.22 -14.20
C GLY A 184 -3.60 -24.83 -15.27
N LYS A 185 -3.24 -23.57 -15.36
CA LYS A 185 -2.16 -23.09 -16.23
C LYS A 185 -1.04 -22.45 -15.40
N PRO A 186 0.24 -22.56 -15.85
CA PRO A 186 1.30 -21.79 -15.24
C PRO A 186 1.01 -20.29 -15.32
N PHE A 187 1.23 -19.59 -14.22
CA PHE A 187 1.09 -18.14 -14.15
C PHE A 187 2.45 -17.47 -14.05
N TYR A 188 2.67 -16.47 -14.86
CA TYR A 188 3.87 -15.66 -14.85
C TYR A 188 3.47 -14.20 -14.86
N THR A 189 4.00 -13.42 -13.93
CA THR A 189 3.77 -11.99 -13.89
C THR A 189 5.04 -11.22 -13.60
N GLU A 190 5.24 -10.13 -14.31
CA GLU A 190 6.40 -9.28 -14.14
C GLU A 190 6.13 -8.25 -13.05
N PHE A 191 6.87 -8.38 -11.95
CA PHE A 191 6.82 -7.50 -10.79
C PHE A 191 8.14 -6.73 -10.63
N GLY A 192 8.88 -6.59 -11.73
CA GLY A 192 10.13 -5.88 -11.78
C GLY A 192 9.97 -4.37 -11.81
N GLY A 193 11.09 -3.69 -11.89
CA GLY A 193 11.14 -2.23 -11.95
C GLY A 193 12.46 -1.74 -12.52
N THR A 194 12.61 -0.43 -12.61
CA THR A 194 13.84 0.25 -12.96
C THR A 194 14.26 1.19 -11.86
N ASP A 195 15.55 1.30 -11.64
CA ASP A 195 16.12 2.30 -10.76
C ASP A 195 16.63 3.49 -11.60
N LEU A 196 16.25 4.72 -11.20
CA LEU A 196 16.57 5.93 -11.95
C LEU A 196 18.04 6.35 -11.78
N ASP A 197 18.68 5.91 -10.71
CA ASP A 197 20.07 6.22 -10.38
C ASP A 197 21.02 5.11 -10.85
N GLY A 198 20.46 4.00 -11.39
CA GLY A 198 21.18 2.88 -11.97
C GLY A 198 21.59 1.81 -10.96
N ASP A 199 20.97 1.78 -9.79
CA ASP A 199 21.23 0.79 -8.76
C ASP A 199 20.69 -0.59 -9.14
N SER A 200 21.35 -1.63 -8.62
CA SER A 200 20.91 -3.02 -8.82
C SER A 200 19.73 -3.36 -7.91
N LEU A 201 18.65 -3.90 -8.50
CA LEU A 201 17.45 -4.27 -7.78
C LEU A 201 17.50 -5.72 -7.28
N VAL A 202 17.01 -5.93 -6.07
CA VAL A 202 16.79 -7.26 -5.46
C VAL A 202 15.34 -7.39 -5.07
N TYR A 203 14.72 -8.51 -5.43
CA TYR A 203 13.32 -8.78 -5.18
C TYR A 203 13.16 -9.91 -4.18
N THR A 204 12.29 -9.70 -3.18
CA THR A 204 12.00 -10.68 -2.13
C THR A 204 10.52 -10.64 -1.81
N LEU A 205 9.92 -11.82 -1.59
CA LEU A 205 8.57 -11.93 -1.04
C LEU A 205 8.64 -11.76 0.47
N ILE A 206 7.82 -10.88 1.00
CA ILE A 206 7.70 -10.64 2.45
C ILE A 206 6.22 -10.68 2.86
N ASP A 207 5.97 -10.89 4.14
CA ASP A 207 4.61 -10.78 4.69
C ASP A 207 4.10 -9.36 4.53
N PRO A 208 2.89 -9.17 4.00
CA PRO A 208 2.25 -7.86 4.01
C PRO A 208 2.04 -7.36 5.45
N LEU A 209 2.14 -6.06 5.65
CA LEU A 209 1.98 -5.44 6.96
C LEU A 209 0.51 -5.11 7.24
N ASP A 210 0.09 -5.35 8.47
CA ASP A 210 -1.20 -4.95 9.01
C ASP A 210 -1.19 -3.48 9.44
N SER A 211 -2.35 -2.89 9.73
CA SER A 211 -2.46 -1.59 10.37
C SER A 211 -2.38 -1.73 11.89
N SER A 212 -2.03 -0.63 12.57
CA SER A 212 -1.92 -0.60 14.03
C SER A 212 -3.26 -0.76 14.75
N THR A 213 -4.35 -0.44 14.09
CA THR A 213 -5.72 -0.56 14.61
C THR A 213 -6.69 -0.96 13.49
N ASP A 214 -7.89 -1.38 13.87
CA ASP A 214 -9.01 -1.69 12.97
C ASP A 214 -9.92 -0.46 12.70
N GLU A 215 -9.49 0.74 13.07
CA GLU A 215 -10.19 1.97 12.73
C GLU A 215 -10.02 2.30 11.24
N ALA A 216 -11.06 2.83 10.59
CA ALA A 216 -11.04 3.17 9.17
C ALA A 216 -9.89 4.13 8.79
N PHE A 217 -9.54 5.03 9.68
CA PHE A 217 -8.44 5.98 9.54
C PHE A 217 -7.50 5.84 10.75
N PRO A 218 -6.61 4.82 10.75
CA PRO A 218 -5.69 4.62 11.84
C PRO A 218 -4.81 5.86 12.05
N GLN A 219 -4.51 6.15 13.30
CA GLN A 219 -3.42 7.07 13.57
C GLN A 219 -2.11 6.36 13.19
N ILE A 220 -1.36 6.94 12.27
CA ILE A 220 -0.10 6.37 11.80
C ILE A 220 0.88 6.30 12.96
N THR A 221 1.39 5.10 13.21
CA THR A 221 2.35 4.81 14.28
C THR A 221 3.76 4.63 13.71
N SER A 222 4.76 4.62 14.57
CA SER A 222 6.12 4.24 14.19
C SER A 222 6.27 2.71 14.15
N ALA A 223 7.29 2.23 13.43
CA ALA A 223 7.67 0.81 13.43
C ALA A 223 7.99 0.31 14.87
N PRO A 224 7.94 -1.03 15.15
CA PRO A 224 7.70 -2.09 14.18
C PRO A 224 6.22 -2.30 13.83
N TYR A 225 5.95 -2.72 12.60
CA TYR A 225 4.61 -3.09 12.14
C TYR A 225 4.44 -4.60 12.18
N SER A 226 3.24 -5.06 12.55
CA SER A 226 2.91 -6.49 12.56
C SER A 226 2.61 -6.99 11.14
N PRO A 227 3.00 -8.23 10.81
CA PRO A 227 2.50 -8.88 9.59
C PRO A 227 1.01 -9.20 9.72
N ILE A 228 0.35 -9.34 8.58
CA ILE A 228 -1.05 -9.80 8.54
C ILE A 228 -1.17 -11.20 9.13
N PRO A 229 -2.32 -11.53 9.76
CA PRO A 229 -2.62 -12.90 10.17
C PRO A 229 -3.01 -13.74 8.94
N TRP A 230 -2.20 -14.73 8.60
CA TRP A 230 -2.54 -15.67 7.54
C TRP A 230 -3.62 -16.66 7.98
N ALA A 231 -4.47 -17.07 7.05
CA ALA A 231 -5.39 -18.18 7.26
C ALA A 231 -4.62 -19.49 7.55
N PHE A 232 -5.27 -20.44 8.24
CA PHE A 232 -4.64 -21.69 8.65
C PHE A 232 -3.96 -22.40 7.46
N GLY A 233 -2.67 -22.69 7.63
CA GLY A 233 -1.86 -23.38 6.62
C GLY A 233 -1.38 -22.51 5.46
N ILE A 234 -1.63 -21.21 5.51
CA ILE A 234 -1.15 -20.23 4.51
C ILE A 234 0.05 -19.45 5.07
N ALA A 235 0.96 -19.11 4.19
CA ALA A 235 2.12 -18.24 4.44
C ALA A 235 2.52 -17.55 3.13
N VAL A 236 3.48 -16.63 3.18
CA VAL A 236 3.95 -15.90 2.00
C VAL A 236 4.43 -16.83 0.88
N GLU A 237 5.05 -17.96 1.20
CA GLU A 237 5.58 -18.91 0.22
C GLU A 237 4.49 -19.73 -0.48
N ASN A 238 3.30 -19.83 0.11
CA ASN A 238 2.18 -20.61 -0.43
C ASN A 238 0.86 -19.84 -0.49
N MET A 239 0.94 -18.50 -0.49
CA MET A 239 -0.25 -17.64 -0.54
C MET A 239 -1.11 -17.87 -1.81
N VAL A 240 -0.51 -18.37 -2.88
CA VAL A 240 -1.21 -18.88 -4.06
C VAL A 240 -1.10 -20.39 -4.05
N PRO A 241 -2.24 -21.14 -3.94
CA PRO A 241 -2.21 -22.59 -3.90
C PRO A 241 -1.71 -23.15 -5.23
N GLY A 242 -0.78 -24.11 -5.14
CA GLY A 242 -0.21 -24.78 -6.31
C GLY A 242 1.17 -25.39 -6.06
N THR A 243 1.67 -26.10 -7.05
CA THR A 243 3.06 -26.60 -7.10
C THR A 243 3.66 -26.26 -8.46
N PRO A 244 4.85 -25.61 -8.51
CA PRO A 244 5.67 -25.16 -7.39
C PRO A 244 5.03 -24.00 -6.61
N SER A 245 5.53 -23.75 -5.39
CA SER A 245 5.17 -22.56 -4.60
C SER A 245 5.60 -21.28 -5.31
N LEU A 246 4.91 -20.19 -5.02
CA LEU A 246 5.20 -18.85 -5.55
C LEU A 246 6.67 -18.45 -5.32
N LYS A 247 7.33 -17.95 -6.36
CA LYS A 247 8.73 -17.48 -6.30
C LYS A 247 8.89 -16.19 -7.08
N VAL A 248 9.82 -15.38 -6.63
CA VAL A 248 10.31 -14.22 -7.39
C VAL A 248 11.76 -14.47 -7.80
N ASN A 249 12.08 -14.21 -9.05
CA ASN A 249 13.44 -14.31 -9.55
C ASN A 249 14.20 -12.98 -9.46
N ARG A 250 15.46 -12.95 -9.92
CA ARG A 250 16.32 -11.76 -9.86
C ARG A 250 15.84 -10.58 -10.71
N THR A 251 14.96 -10.80 -11.68
CA THR A 251 14.40 -9.74 -12.52
C THR A 251 13.03 -9.27 -12.04
N GLY A 252 12.51 -9.82 -10.94
CA GLY A 252 11.18 -9.52 -10.44
C GLY A 252 10.07 -10.37 -11.09
N LEU A 253 10.41 -11.35 -11.94
CA LEU A 253 9.40 -12.26 -12.47
C LEU A 253 8.90 -13.19 -11.37
N ILE A 254 7.60 -13.18 -11.15
CA ILE A 254 6.87 -14.08 -10.24
C ILE A 254 6.34 -15.27 -11.03
N THR A 255 6.53 -16.46 -10.48
CA THR A 255 6.13 -17.74 -11.09
C THR A 255 5.50 -18.67 -10.07
#